data_305daee4a479310beb0642940f5e1bf4
#
_entry.id   305daee4a479310beb0642940f5e1bf4
#
_cell.length_a   1.000
_cell.length_b   1.000
_cell.length_c   1.000
_cell.angle_alpha   90.00
_cell.angle_beta   90.00
_cell.angle_gamma   90.00
#
_symmetry.space_group_name_H-M   'P 1'
#
loop_
_entity.id
_entity.type
_entity.pdbx_description
1 polymer ?
#
loop_
_entity_poly.entity_id
_entity_poly.type
_entity_poly.pdbx_seq_one_letter_code
_entity_poly.pdbx_strand_id
1 'polypeptide(L)'
;MSFINSLISGLSLGSVYAIIALGYTMVYGISKMLNFAHGDVIMVGGYISFCMTMYIGMPGWAALLVAIAVCTFLGILIERLAYRPLRGTGSLAVLITAIGVSYFLQNTALLIWGANPRVFTSLFKGMETIHAANGQLTITPESLFTIIACIIIMIALTLFVNKTKAGKAMRAVSEDNGAAQLMGINVNQSISLTFAIGSGLAAVAGVLMCSAYPVLMPTTGAMPGIKAFTAAVFGGIGSIPGAMVGGLILGVIEIFARAYISTELSDAIVFACLIVVLLVKPTGLFGKKISEKV
;
A
#
# COMPACT_ATOMS: atom_id res chain seq x y z
N MET A 1 -0.42 -12.85 -25.38
CA MET A 1 -0.96 -11.53 -24.99
C MET A 1 -0.34 -10.46 -25.86
N SER A 2 -1.10 -9.46 -26.33
CA SER A 2 -0.48 -8.34 -27.02
C SER A 2 0.37 -7.52 -26.01
N PHE A 3 1.49 -6.96 -26.46
CA PHE A 3 2.38 -6.12 -25.64
C PHE A 3 1.62 -5.02 -24.89
N ILE A 4 0.65 -4.40 -25.55
CA ILE A 4 -0.17 -3.32 -24.99
C ILE A 4 -1.07 -3.83 -23.85
N ASN A 5 -1.67 -5.01 -23.97
CA ASN A 5 -2.48 -5.60 -22.90
C ASN A 5 -1.62 -5.92 -21.67
N SER A 6 -0.41 -6.44 -21.88
CA SER A 6 0.54 -6.67 -20.78
C SER A 6 0.97 -5.37 -20.11
N LEU A 7 1.16 -4.30 -20.89
CA LEU A 7 1.48 -2.97 -20.33
C LEU A 7 0.34 -2.41 -19.49
N ILE A 8 -0.92 -2.48 -19.97
CA ILE A 8 -2.09 -2.03 -19.23
C ILE A 8 -2.27 -2.83 -17.93
N SER A 9 -2.15 -4.16 -18.00
CA SER A 9 -2.21 -5.02 -16.83
C SER A 9 -1.08 -4.72 -15.84
N GLY A 10 0.12 -4.45 -16.36
CA GLY A 10 1.29 -4.06 -15.56
C GLY A 10 1.10 -2.71 -14.87
N LEU A 11 0.55 -1.73 -15.57
CA LEU A 11 0.20 -0.43 -14.98
C LEU A 11 -0.91 -0.55 -13.93
N SER A 12 -1.89 -1.43 -14.15
CA SER A 12 -2.95 -1.70 -13.18
C SER A 12 -2.39 -2.32 -11.90
N LEU A 13 -1.63 -3.41 -12.00
CA LEU A 13 -0.98 -4.06 -10.85
C LEU A 13 0.00 -3.10 -10.16
N GLY A 14 0.79 -2.38 -10.95
CA GLY A 14 1.72 -1.37 -10.45
C GLY A 14 1.03 -0.21 -9.73
N SER A 15 -0.19 0.15 -10.13
CA SER A 15 -1.00 1.15 -9.43
C SER A 15 -1.46 0.65 -8.06
N VAL A 16 -1.82 -0.63 -7.92
CA VAL A 16 -2.09 -1.24 -6.60
C VAL A 16 -0.85 -1.15 -5.73
N TYR A 17 0.30 -1.60 -6.24
CA TYR A 17 1.57 -1.51 -5.49
C TYR A 17 1.94 -0.07 -5.13
N ALA A 18 1.70 0.87 -6.03
CA ALA A 18 1.94 2.28 -5.77
C ALA A 18 1.06 2.83 -4.64
N ILE A 19 -0.23 2.51 -4.60
CA ILE A 19 -1.14 2.95 -3.51
C ILE A 19 -0.66 2.39 -2.16
N ILE A 20 -0.28 1.12 -2.12
CA ILE A 20 0.27 0.49 -0.90
C ILE A 20 1.61 1.12 -0.51
N ALA A 21 2.51 1.32 -1.48
CA ALA A 21 3.82 1.93 -1.29
C ALA A 21 3.73 3.39 -0.79
N LEU A 22 2.70 4.13 -1.22
CA LEU A 22 2.39 5.45 -0.67
C LEU A 22 2.08 5.38 0.83
N GLY A 23 1.32 4.37 1.29
CA GLY A 23 1.07 4.12 2.70
C GLY A 23 2.37 3.83 3.48
N TYR A 24 3.22 2.93 2.98
CA TYR A 24 4.54 2.66 3.57
C TYR A 24 5.42 3.90 3.63
N THR A 25 5.50 4.64 2.53
CA THR A 25 6.31 5.85 2.43
C THR A 25 5.86 6.93 3.40
N MET A 26 4.55 7.10 3.59
CA MET A 26 4.01 8.03 4.58
C MET A 26 4.41 7.61 6.00
N VAL A 27 4.17 6.35 6.37
CA VAL A 27 4.47 5.86 7.71
C VAL A 27 5.96 5.92 8.00
N TYR A 28 6.79 5.31 7.16
CA TYR A 28 8.25 5.29 7.38
C TYR A 28 8.88 6.69 7.25
N GLY A 29 8.43 7.48 6.27
CA GLY A 29 8.96 8.82 6.05
C GLY A 29 8.83 9.73 7.28
N ILE A 30 7.77 9.55 8.07
CA ILE A 30 7.45 10.42 9.21
C ILE A 30 7.83 9.78 10.55
N SER A 31 7.46 8.51 10.77
CA SER A 31 7.73 7.83 12.04
C SER A 31 9.11 7.18 12.12
N LYS A 32 9.79 6.97 10.99
CA LYS A 32 11.03 6.20 10.84
C LYS A 32 10.91 4.75 11.34
N MET A 33 9.68 4.22 11.42
CA MET A 33 9.39 2.87 11.87
C MET A 33 8.85 2.04 10.70
N LEU A 34 9.38 0.83 10.53
CA LEU A 34 8.87 -0.13 9.55
C LEU A 34 7.57 -0.77 10.07
N ASN A 35 6.53 -0.76 9.25
CA ASN A 35 5.25 -1.37 9.58
C ASN A 35 4.95 -2.56 8.66
N PHE A 36 5.46 -3.75 8.97
CA PHE A 36 5.17 -4.95 8.17
C PHE A 36 3.71 -5.42 8.29
N ALA A 37 2.99 -5.04 9.36
CA ALA A 37 1.56 -5.31 9.47
C ALA A 37 0.70 -4.52 8.45
N HIS A 38 1.29 -3.59 7.69
CA HIS A 38 0.57 -2.83 6.67
C HIS A 38 -0.03 -3.72 5.57
N GLY A 39 0.67 -4.80 5.20
CA GLY A 39 0.15 -5.82 4.29
C GLY A 39 -1.13 -6.48 4.81
N ASP A 40 -1.20 -6.74 6.11
CA ASP A 40 -2.38 -7.39 6.71
C ASP A 40 -3.56 -6.42 6.86
N VAL A 41 -3.31 -5.12 6.92
CA VAL A 41 -4.38 -4.11 6.83
C VAL A 41 -5.05 -4.14 5.44
N ILE A 42 -4.30 -4.46 4.37
CA ILE A 42 -4.83 -4.68 3.03
C ILE A 42 -5.86 -5.83 3.07
N MET A 43 -5.48 -6.96 3.66
CA MET A 43 -6.33 -8.13 3.86
C MET A 43 -7.58 -7.77 4.67
N VAL A 44 -7.44 -7.06 5.79
CA VAL A 44 -8.59 -6.61 6.61
C VAL A 44 -9.53 -5.73 5.79
N GLY A 45 -9.01 -4.80 4.98
CA GLY A 45 -9.82 -3.97 4.09
C GLY A 45 -10.65 -4.80 3.11
N GLY A 46 -10.03 -5.85 2.51
CA GLY A 46 -10.74 -6.82 1.67
C GLY A 46 -11.84 -7.56 2.42
N TYR A 47 -11.56 -8.10 3.61
CA TYR A 47 -12.58 -8.83 4.41
C TYR A 47 -13.72 -7.94 4.88
N ILE A 48 -13.46 -6.71 5.31
CA ILE A 48 -14.53 -5.78 5.71
C ILE A 48 -15.43 -5.48 4.50
N SER A 49 -14.84 -5.17 3.34
CA SER A 49 -15.61 -4.92 2.12
C SER A 49 -16.41 -6.17 1.71
N PHE A 50 -15.82 -7.36 1.79
CA PHE A 50 -16.49 -8.63 1.54
C PHE A 50 -17.69 -8.82 2.49
N CYS A 51 -17.52 -8.60 3.79
CA CYS A 51 -18.59 -8.73 4.76
C CYS A 51 -19.75 -7.75 4.49
N MET A 52 -19.44 -6.50 4.17
CA MET A 52 -20.45 -5.48 3.87
C MET A 52 -21.24 -5.81 2.61
N THR A 53 -20.59 -6.34 1.58
CA THR A 53 -21.27 -6.70 0.32
C THR A 53 -22.05 -8.01 0.45
N MET A 54 -21.48 -9.04 1.07
CA MET A 54 -22.08 -10.39 1.07
C MET A 54 -23.10 -10.61 2.17
N TYR A 55 -22.88 -10.08 3.39
CA TYR A 55 -23.79 -10.30 4.53
C TYR A 55 -24.81 -9.18 4.71
N ILE A 56 -24.45 -7.92 4.38
CA ILE A 56 -25.32 -6.76 4.58
C ILE A 56 -25.97 -6.33 3.26
N GLY A 57 -25.43 -6.78 2.10
CA GLY A 57 -25.97 -6.43 0.79
C GLY A 57 -25.68 -4.99 0.36
N MET A 58 -24.65 -4.34 0.97
CA MET A 58 -24.29 -2.97 0.62
C MET A 58 -23.72 -2.89 -0.80
N PRO A 59 -23.97 -1.78 -1.53
CA PRO A 59 -23.30 -1.53 -2.79
C PRO A 59 -21.78 -1.41 -2.58
N GLY A 60 -20.98 -1.89 -3.53
CA GLY A 60 -19.54 -2.00 -3.39
C GLY A 60 -18.83 -0.70 -2.99
N TRP A 61 -19.31 0.44 -3.50
CA TRP A 61 -18.77 1.76 -3.14
C TRP A 61 -18.99 2.14 -1.66
N ALA A 62 -20.15 1.79 -1.10
CA ALA A 62 -20.42 1.99 0.32
C ALA A 62 -19.57 1.05 1.18
N ALA A 63 -19.40 -0.20 0.74
CA ALA A 63 -18.52 -1.17 1.39
C ALA A 63 -17.07 -0.71 1.42
N LEU A 64 -16.58 -0.07 0.34
CA LEU A 64 -15.25 0.55 0.29
C LEU A 64 -15.10 1.66 1.34
N LEU A 65 -16.08 2.55 1.47
CA LEU A 65 -16.02 3.64 2.47
C LEU A 65 -16.00 3.09 3.90
N VAL A 66 -16.77 2.05 4.19
CA VAL A 66 -16.74 1.37 5.49
C VAL A 66 -15.39 0.70 5.73
N ALA A 67 -14.82 0.02 4.72
CA ALA A 67 -13.50 -0.58 4.81
C ALA A 67 -12.42 0.47 5.10
N ILE A 68 -12.46 1.64 4.44
CA ILE A 68 -11.54 2.75 4.70
C ILE A 68 -11.69 3.22 6.16
N ALA A 69 -12.90 3.44 6.65
CA ALA A 69 -13.14 3.91 8.01
C ALA A 69 -12.63 2.91 9.06
N VAL A 70 -12.94 1.63 8.90
CA VAL A 70 -12.51 0.56 9.83
C VAL A 70 -10.99 0.40 9.81
N CYS A 71 -10.36 0.36 8.63
CA CYS A 71 -8.91 0.24 8.52
C CYS A 71 -8.18 1.48 9.04
N THR A 72 -8.73 2.69 8.83
CA THR A 72 -8.20 3.93 9.42
C THR A 72 -8.20 3.85 10.94
N PHE A 73 -9.31 3.41 11.53
CA PHE A 73 -9.41 3.20 12.98
C PHE A 73 -8.43 2.12 13.46
N LEU A 74 -8.35 0.99 12.76
CA LEU A 74 -7.40 -0.09 13.04
C LEU A 74 -5.95 0.42 12.99
N GLY A 75 -5.59 1.25 12.03
CA GLY A 75 -4.26 1.85 11.94
C GLY A 75 -3.90 2.72 13.14
N ILE A 76 -4.86 3.53 13.62
CA ILE A 76 -4.68 4.32 14.85
C ILE A 76 -4.52 3.39 16.06
N LEU A 77 -5.29 2.30 16.12
CA LEU A 77 -5.22 1.34 17.21
C LEU A 77 -3.87 0.62 17.25
N ILE A 78 -3.40 0.13 16.09
CA ILE A 78 -2.08 -0.49 15.94
C ILE A 78 -0.97 0.48 16.36
N GLU A 79 -1.04 1.73 15.92
CA GLU A 79 -0.06 2.74 16.31
C GLU A 79 -0.05 2.94 17.83
N ARG A 80 -1.22 3.13 18.45
CA ARG A 80 -1.31 3.43 19.88
C ARG A 80 -0.89 2.28 20.78
N LEU A 81 -1.26 1.05 20.41
CA LEU A 81 -1.04 -0.12 21.26
C LEU A 81 0.32 -0.77 21.00
N ALA A 82 0.75 -0.86 19.74
CA ALA A 82 1.94 -1.60 19.37
C ALA A 82 3.16 -0.71 19.11
N TYR A 83 3.00 0.40 18.38
CA TYR A 83 4.17 1.20 17.95
C TYR A 83 4.51 2.35 18.90
N ARG A 84 3.50 3.01 19.46
CA ARG A 84 3.73 4.16 20.34
C ARG A 84 4.56 3.82 21.58
N PRO A 85 4.36 2.69 22.29
CA PRO A 85 5.19 2.32 23.44
C PRO A 85 6.65 2.06 23.08
N LEU A 86 6.93 1.72 21.80
CA LEU A 86 8.26 1.38 21.33
C LEU A 86 9.02 2.55 20.70
N ARG A 87 8.47 3.75 20.77
CA ARG A 87 9.16 4.94 20.27
C ARG A 87 10.38 5.23 21.16
N GLY A 88 11.54 5.33 20.53
CA GLY A 88 12.81 5.50 21.23
C GLY A 88 13.50 4.20 21.63
N THR A 89 12.88 3.03 21.39
CA THR A 89 13.56 1.73 21.51
C THR A 89 14.34 1.39 20.23
N GLY A 90 15.18 0.36 20.29
CA GLY A 90 15.95 -0.09 19.12
C GLY A 90 15.05 -0.57 17.96
N SER A 91 15.51 -0.39 16.74
CA SER A 91 14.78 -0.77 15.52
C SER A 91 14.37 -2.25 15.48
N LEU A 92 15.12 -3.13 16.14
CA LEU A 92 14.82 -4.56 16.22
C LEU A 92 13.52 -4.82 17.00
N ALA A 93 13.28 -4.13 18.12
CA ALA A 93 12.05 -4.27 18.90
C ALA A 93 10.81 -3.87 18.08
N VAL A 94 10.92 -2.78 17.33
CA VAL A 94 9.86 -2.32 16.41
C VAL A 94 9.59 -3.36 15.32
N LEU A 95 10.64 -3.95 14.74
CA LEU A 95 10.56 -4.96 13.70
C LEU A 95 9.83 -6.22 14.20
N ILE A 96 10.24 -6.74 15.36
CA ILE A 96 9.63 -7.94 15.96
C ILE A 96 8.16 -7.67 16.28
N THR A 97 7.84 -6.51 16.82
CA THR A 97 6.46 -6.12 17.11
C THR A 97 5.63 -6.02 15.84
N ALA A 98 6.18 -5.46 14.76
CA ALA A 98 5.50 -5.39 13.47
C ALA A 98 5.13 -6.78 12.93
N ILE A 99 6.06 -7.75 13.03
CA ILE A 99 5.82 -9.15 12.67
C ILE A 99 4.77 -9.77 13.60
N GLY A 100 4.85 -9.50 14.91
CA GLY A 100 3.84 -9.99 15.88
C GLY A 100 2.43 -9.50 15.57
N VAL A 101 2.27 -8.21 15.25
CA VAL A 101 0.97 -7.63 14.85
C VAL A 101 0.50 -8.24 13.53
N SER A 102 1.38 -8.47 12.56
CA SER A 102 1.08 -9.13 11.30
C SER A 102 0.48 -10.52 11.54
N TYR A 103 1.18 -11.39 12.27
CA TYR A 103 0.67 -12.72 12.60
C TYR A 103 -0.61 -12.70 13.44
N PHE A 104 -0.75 -11.74 14.35
CA PHE A 104 -1.97 -11.57 15.12
C PHE A 104 -3.16 -11.27 14.21
N LEU A 105 -3.03 -10.37 13.25
CA LEU A 105 -4.10 -10.04 12.30
C LEU A 105 -4.44 -11.23 11.38
N GLN A 106 -3.43 -11.93 10.85
CA GLN A 106 -3.63 -13.12 10.00
C GLN A 106 -4.35 -14.24 10.76
N ASN A 107 -3.92 -14.55 11.98
CA ASN A 107 -4.57 -15.60 12.79
C ASN A 107 -5.97 -15.20 13.25
N THR A 108 -6.19 -13.92 13.55
CA THR A 108 -7.54 -13.41 13.85
C THR A 108 -8.45 -13.56 12.63
N ALA A 109 -7.96 -13.22 11.43
CA ALA A 109 -8.72 -13.44 10.20
C ALA A 109 -9.01 -14.94 9.95
N LEU A 110 -8.02 -15.80 10.19
CA LEU A 110 -8.16 -17.25 10.07
C LEU A 110 -9.25 -17.80 11.02
N LEU A 111 -9.31 -17.31 12.26
CA LEU A 111 -10.32 -17.72 13.24
C LEU A 111 -11.74 -17.23 12.87
N ILE A 112 -11.85 -16.01 12.32
CA ILE A 112 -13.16 -15.42 12.01
C ILE A 112 -13.71 -15.95 10.69
N TRP A 113 -12.91 -16.03 9.63
CA TRP A 113 -13.37 -16.36 8.27
C TRP A 113 -12.94 -17.74 7.78
N GLY A 114 -12.05 -18.42 8.51
CA GLY A 114 -11.49 -19.73 8.15
C GLY A 114 -10.37 -19.66 7.12
N ALA A 115 -9.79 -20.83 6.81
CA ALA A 115 -8.66 -20.96 5.87
C ALA A 115 -9.09 -21.02 4.40
N ASN A 116 -10.36 -21.29 4.12
CA ASN A 116 -10.84 -21.48 2.75
C ASN A 116 -10.87 -20.14 1.99
N PRO A 117 -10.41 -20.12 0.73
CA PRO A 117 -10.54 -18.94 -0.10
C PRO A 117 -11.99 -18.47 -0.23
N ARG A 118 -12.21 -17.17 -0.10
CA ARG A 118 -13.51 -16.52 -0.33
C ARG A 118 -13.50 -15.84 -1.68
N VAL A 119 -14.58 -15.98 -2.43
CA VAL A 119 -14.75 -15.27 -3.71
C VAL A 119 -15.20 -13.84 -3.42
N PHE A 120 -14.41 -12.87 -3.83
CA PHE A 120 -14.71 -11.45 -3.68
C PHE A 120 -15.59 -10.97 -4.84
N THR A 121 -16.64 -10.22 -4.53
CA THR A 121 -17.47 -9.59 -5.57
C THR A 121 -16.86 -8.26 -5.97
N SER A 122 -16.47 -8.12 -7.25
CA SER A 122 -15.87 -6.88 -7.77
C SER A 122 -16.79 -5.67 -7.53
N LEU A 123 -16.19 -4.54 -7.18
CA LEU A 123 -16.87 -3.23 -7.09
C LEU A 123 -17.54 -2.83 -8.41
N PHE A 124 -17.03 -3.33 -9.53
CA PHE A 124 -17.40 -2.96 -10.89
C PHE A 124 -18.33 -3.97 -11.55
N LYS A 125 -18.99 -4.81 -10.72
CA LYS A 125 -19.95 -5.80 -11.22
C LYS A 125 -21.02 -5.12 -12.07
N GLY A 126 -21.15 -5.58 -13.32
CA GLY A 126 -22.10 -5.01 -14.31
C GLY A 126 -21.54 -3.94 -15.24
N MET A 127 -20.26 -3.54 -15.07
CA MET A 127 -19.58 -2.71 -16.06
C MET A 127 -18.97 -3.60 -17.14
N GLU A 128 -19.17 -3.22 -18.39
CA GLU A 128 -18.61 -3.96 -19.52
C GLU A 128 -17.13 -3.69 -19.72
N THR A 129 -16.41 -4.72 -20.15
CA THR A 129 -14.99 -4.61 -20.53
C THR A 129 -14.90 -3.84 -21.85
N ILE A 130 -14.04 -2.86 -21.92
CA ILE A 130 -13.83 -2.05 -23.12
C ILE A 130 -12.95 -2.84 -24.09
N HIS A 131 -13.52 -3.20 -25.24
CA HIS A 131 -12.81 -3.83 -26.35
C HIS A 131 -12.53 -2.79 -27.44
N ALA A 132 -11.25 -2.48 -27.67
CA ALA A 132 -10.80 -1.57 -28.69
C ALA A 132 -9.92 -2.30 -29.73
N ALA A 133 -9.64 -1.65 -30.87
CA ALA A 133 -8.79 -2.19 -31.94
C ALA A 133 -9.22 -3.60 -32.40
N ASN A 134 -10.50 -3.76 -32.80
CA ASN A 134 -11.08 -5.04 -33.28
C ASN A 134 -10.93 -6.21 -32.24
N GLY A 135 -11.05 -5.93 -30.95
CA GLY A 135 -10.96 -6.92 -29.88
C GLY A 135 -9.54 -7.28 -29.43
N GLN A 136 -8.50 -6.69 -30.02
CA GLN A 136 -7.11 -6.96 -29.62
C GLN A 136 -6.71 -6.22 -28.33
N LEU A 137 -7.35 -5.11 -28.01
CA LEU A 137 -7.12 -4.33 -26.78
C LEU A 137 -8.27 -4.55 -25.82
N THR A 138 -7.96 -5.10 -24.66
CA THR A 138 -8.94 -5.39 -23.60
C THR A 138 -8.60 -4.60 -22.36
N ILE A 139 -9.47 -3.65 -22.00
CA ILE A 139 -9.32 -2.84 -20.79
C ILE A 139 -10.45 -3.19 -19.85
N THR A 140 -10.11 -3.79 -18.70
CA THR A 140 -11.09 -4.08 -17.66
C THR A 140 -11.42 -2.82 -16.87
N PRO A 141 -12.67 -2.64 -16.40
CA PRO A 141 -13.04 -1.52 -15.54
C PRO A 141 -12.15 -1.40 -14.31
N GLU A 142 -11.81 -2.53 -13.69
CA GLU A 142 -10.91 -2.60 -12.53
C GLU A 142 -9.56 -1.94 -12.82
N SER A 143 -8.97 -2.24 -13.97
CA SER A 143 -7.67 -1.69 -14.36
C SER A 143 -7.73 -0.19 -14.55
N LEU A 144 -8.76 0.30 -15.24
CA LEU A 144 -8.93 1.73 -15.51
C LEU A 144 -9.13 2.52 -14.20
N PHE A 145 -10.07 2.05 -13.36
CA PHE A 145 -10.35 2.71 -12.07
C PHE A 145 -9.15 2.66 -11.13
N THR A 146 -8.39 1.57 -11.09
CA THR A 146 -7.20 1.45 -10.25
C THR A 146 -6.11 2.45 -10.66
N ILE A 147 -5.86 2.62 -11.95
CA ILE A 147 -4.89 3.59 -12.46
C ILE A 147 -5.33 5.02 -12.12
N ILE A 148 -6.60 5.34 -12.37
CA ILE A 148 -7.17 6.67 -12.07
C ILE A 148 -7.10 6.94 -10.56
N ALA A 149 -7.51 5.98 -9.72
CA ALA A 149 -7.45 6.10 -8.27
C ALA A 149 -6.02 6.35 -7.78
N CYS A 150 -5.03 5.64 -8.33
CA CYS A 150 -3.62 5.83 -8.00
C CYS A 150 -3.16 7.27 -8.27
N ILE A 151 -3.50 7.82 -9.44
CA ILE A 151 -3.13 9.19 -9.82
C ILE A 151 -3.81 10.21 -8.89
N ILE A 152 -5.11 10.06 -8.65
CA ILE A 152 -5.87 10.94 -7.76
C ILE A 152 -5.30 10.91 -6.35
N ILE A 153 -5.04 9.73 -5.80
CA ILE A 153 -4.48 9.55 -4.46
C ILE A 153 -3.10 10.21 -4.36
N MET A 154 -2.22 10.00 -5.34
CA MET A 154 -0.90 10.63 -5.37
C MET A 154 -0.99 12.15 -5.34
N ILE A 155 -1.85 12.73 -6.20
CA ILE A 155 -2.05 14.19 -6.24
C ILE A 155 -2.62 14.68 -4.91
N ALA A 156 -3.66 14.02 -4.38
CA ALA A 156 -4.30 14.38 -3.12
C ALA A 156 -3.31 14.33 -1.94
N LEU A 157 -2.51 13.26 -1.84
CA LEU A 157 -1.48 13.14 -0.80
C LEU A 157 -0.39 14.20 -0.93
N THR A 158 0.08 14.44 -2.15
CA THR A 158 1.10 15.47 -2.40
C THR A 158 0.60 16.86 -2.01
N LEU A 159 -0.65 17.19 -2.36
CA LEU A 159 -1.29 18.44 -1.96
C LEU A 159 -1.51 18.50 -0.45
N PHE A 160 -1.99 17.42 0.15
CA PHE A 160 -2.20 17.33 1.59
C PHE A 160 -0.91 17.58 2.36
N VAL A 161 0.17 16.87 2.04
CA VAL A 161 1.47 16.99 2.73
C VAL A 161 2.11 18.36 2.51
N ASN A 162 1.95 18.96 1.32
CA ASN A 162 2.61 20.23 1.00
C ASN A 162 1.79 21.45 1.39
N LYS A 163 0.46 21.40 1.33
CA LYS A 163 -0.39 22.60 1.46
C LYS A 163 -1.11 22.69 2.81
N THR A 164 -1.39 21.54 3.49
CA THR A 164 -2.16 21.58 4.74
C THR A 164 -1.28 21.82 5.97
N LYS A 165 -1.88 22.35 7.05
CA LYS A 165 -1.21 22.51 8.35
C LYS A 165 -0.76 21.17 8.92
N ALA A 166 -1.60 20.12 8.81
CA ALA A 166 -1.28 18.77 9.25
C ALA A 166 -0.10 18.17 8.47
N GLY A 167 -0.08 18.33 7.14
CA GLY A 167 1.03 17.87 6.31
C GLY A 167 2.35 18.60 6.61
N LYS A 168 2.30 19.90 6.87
CA LYS A 168 3.48 20.67 7.31
C LYS A 168 3.98 20.18 8.68
N ALA A 169 3.08 19.92 9.62
CA ALA A 169 3.43 19.34 10.92
C ALA A 169 4.09 17.95 10.77
N MET A 170 3.53 17.09 9.91
CA MET A 170 4.13 15.78 9.61
C MET A 170 5.55 15.91 9.05
N ARG A 171 5.80 16.86 8.15
CA ARG A 171 7.17 17.09 7.61
C ARG A 171 8.12 17.61 8.68
N ALA A 172 7.68 18.54 9.54
CA ALA A 172 8.50 19.00 10.64
C ALA A 172 8.89 17.85 11.58
N VAL A 173 7.94 16.97 11.92
CA VAL A 173 8.18 15.75 12.71
C VAL A 173 9.15 14.79 12.00
N SER A 174 9.10 14.68 10.67
CA SER A 174 10.00 13.81 9.90
C SER A 174 11.46 14.27 9.90
N GLU A 175 11.70 15.58 10.03
CA GLU A 175 13.05 16.17 10.08
C GLU A 175 13.65 16.08 11.50
N ASP A 176 12.90 16.53 12.52
CA ASP A 176 13.33 16.48 13.92
C ASP A 176 12.12 16.47 14.87
N ASN A 177 11.94 15.37 15.59
CA ASN A 177 10.86 15.21 16.57
C ASN A 177 10.97 16.19 17.75
N GLY A 178 12.21 16.45 18.22
CA GLY A 178 12.46 17.34 19.37
C GLY A 178 12.20 18.78 19.01
N ALA A 179 12.75 19.25 17.89
CA ALA A 179 12.52 20.61 17.39
C ALA A 179 11.04 20.85 17.07
N ALA A 180 10.35 19.89 16.46
CA ALA A 180 8.90 19.99 16.19
C ALA A 180 8.09 20.14 17.49
N GLN A 181 8.45 19.40 18.54
CA GLN A 181 7.79 19.48 19.85
C GLN A 181 8.01 20.83 20.50
N LEU A 182 9.22 21.39 20.44
CA LEU A 182 9.53 22.73 20.95
C LEU A 182 8.73 23.83 20.22
N MET A 183 8.41 23.61 18.95
CA MET A 183 7.55 24.52 18.16
C MET A 183 6.06 24.31 18.40
N GLY A 184 5.67 23.50 19.40
CA GLY A 184 4.27 23.25 19.78
C GLY A 184 3.55 22.22 18.90
N ILE A 185 4.26 21.48 18.06
CA ILE A 185 3.67 20.41 17.23
C ILE A 185 3.46 19.16 18.06
N ASN A 186 2.24 18.61 18.07
CA ASN A 186 1.95 17.36 18.73
C ASN A 186 2.45 16.18 17.87
N VAL A 187 3.65 15.69 18.19
CA VAL A 187 4.31 14.57 17.49
C VAL A 187 3.44 13.31 17.48
N ASN A 188 2.77 13.01 18.60
CA ASN A 188 1.91 11.83 18.71
C ASN A 188 0.74 11.89 17.73
N GLN A 189 0.06 13.03 17.64
CA GLN A 189 -1.05 13.20 16.71
C GLN A 189 -0.58 13.12 15.25
N SER A 190 0.58 13.71 14.94
CA SER A 190 1.15 13.67 13.58
C SER A 190 1.45 12.24 13.14
N ILE A 191 2.04 11.41 14.01
CA ILE A 191 2.34 10.02 13.71
C ILE A 191 1.06 9.18 13.63
N SER A 192 0.11 9.33 14.58
CA SER A 192 -1.18 8.62 14.54
C SER A 192 -1.95 8.94 13.26
N LEU A 193 -1.94 10.21 12.81
CA LEU A 193 -2.59 10.61 11.56
C LEU A 193 -1.92 9.96 10.34
N THR A 194 -0.60 9.79 10.38
CA THR A 194 0.14 9.09 9.32
C THR A 194 -0.27 7.62 9.20
N PHE A 195 -0.38 6.92 10.34
CA PHE A 195 -0.87 5.54 10.38
C PHE A 195 -2.33 5.45 9.91
N ALA A 196 -3.18 6.41 10.29
CA ALA A 196 -4.57 6.51 9.85
C ALA A 196 -4.68 6.61 8.33
N ILE A 197 -3.93 7.54 7.72
CA ILE A 197 -3.91 7.73 6.26
C ILE A 197 -3.35 6.48 5.57
N GLY A 198 -2.20 5.96 6.03
CA GLY A 198 -1.59 4.76 5.45
C GLY A 198 -2.55 3.57 5.47
N SER A 199 -3.21 3.32 6.59
CA SER A 199 -4.17 2.20 6.72
C SER A 199 -5.44 2.40 5.88
N GLY A 200 -5.91 3.64 5.73
CA GLY A 200 -6.99 3.96 4.79
C GLY A 200 -6.61 3.64 3.33
N LEU A 201 -5.37 3.98 2.94
CA LEU A 201 -4.84 3.64 1.61
C LEU A 201 -4.69 2.12 1.41
N ALA A 202 -4.27 1.39 2.46
CA ALA A 202 -4.21 -0.06 2.44
C ALA A 202 -5.58 -0.68 2.19
N ALA A 203 -6.65 -0.14 2.79
CA ALA A 203 -8.01 -0.60 2.53
C ALA A 203 -8.42 -0.37 1.07
N VAL A 204 -8.15 0.82 0.50
CA VAL A 204 -8.44 1.11 -0.91
C VAL A 204 -7.70 0.12 -1.82
N ALA A 205 -6.41 -0.07 -1.61
CA ALA A 205 -5.60 -0.99 -2.39
C ALA A 205 -6.10 -2.45 -2.26
N GLY A 206 -6.49 -2.88 -1.04
CA GLY A 206 -7.03 -4.21 -0.78
C GLY A 206 -8.31 -4.49 -1.54
N VAL A 207 -9.24 -3.56 -1.51
CA VAL A 207 -10.52 -3.68 -2.23
C VAL A 207 -10.33 -3.66 -3.74
N LEU A 208 -9.46 -2.77 -4.28
CA LEU A 208 -9.15 -2.72 -5.71
C LEU A 208 -8.42 -3.99 -6.18
N MET A 209 -7.47 -4.49 -5.38
CA MET A 209 -6.76 -5.72 -5.68
C MET A 209 -7.70 -6.94 -5.69
N CYS A 210 -8.56 -7.06 -4.67
CA CYS A 210 -9.54 -8.16 -4.61
C CYS A 210 -10.62 -8.03 -5.69
N SER A 211 -10.90 -6.83 -6.20
CA SER A 211 -11.78 -6.65 -7.36
C SER A 211 -11.16 -7.16 -8.66
N ALA A 212 -9.84 -6.96 -8.84
CA ALA A 212 -9.10 -7.45 -10.00
C ALA A 212 -8.75 -8.95 -9.89
N TYR A 213 -8.45 -9.41 -8.69
CA TYR A 213 -8.12 -10.80 -8.38
C TYR A 213 -9.08 -11.32 -7.29
N PRO A 214 -10.23 -11.93 -7.69
CA PRO A 214 -11.35 -12.19 -6.78
C PRO A 214 -11.12 -13.36 -5.82
N VAL A 215 -9.95 -13.43 -5.22
CA VAL A 215 -9.58 -14.43 -4.21
C VAL A 215 -9.13 -13.71 -2.93
N LEU A 216 -9.82 -13.99 -1.84
CA LEU A 216 -9.54 -13.42 -0.53
C LEU A 216 -9.23 -14.52 0.47
N MET A 217 -8.04 -14.45 1.07
CA MET A 217 -7.52 -15.38 2.06
C MET A 217 -6.88 -14.60 3.22
N PRO A 218 -6.70 -15.21 4.41
CA PRO A 218 -6.02 -14.56 5.53
C PRO A 218 -4.59 -14.08 5.22
N THR A 219 -3.97 -14.60 4.18
CA THR A 219 -2.61 -14.25 3.73
C THR A 219 -2.59 -13.34 2.49
N THR A 220 -3.74 -12.93 1.97
CA THR A 220 -3.86 -12.17 0.71
C THR A 220 -3.02 -10.89 0.68
N GLY A 221 -2.83 -10.23 1.82
CA GLY A 221 -2.06 -8.99 1.91
C GLY A 221 -0.54 -9.16 2.05
N ALA A 222 -0.06 -10.36 2.39
CA ALA A 222 1.33 -10.58 2.76
C ALA A 222 2.29 -10.31 1.58
N MET A 223 2.14 -11.01 0.46
CA MET A 223 3.02 -10.84 -0.71
C MET A 223 2.88 -9.45 -1.37
N PRO A 224 1.68 -8.94 -1.63
CA PRO A 224 1.52 -7.56 -2.12
C PRO A 224 2.11 -6.52 -1.18
N GLY A 225 2.02 -6.73 0.14
CA GLY A 225 2.64 -5.88 1.14
C GLY A 225 4.16 -5.83 1.00
N ILE A 226 4.83 -6.98 0.91
CA ILE A 226 6.29 -7.06 0.74
C ILE A 226 6.72 -6.43 -0.59
N LYS A 227 6.01 -6.71 -1.69
CA LYS A 227 6.32 -6.14 -3.01
C LYS A 227 6.13 -4.63 -3.04
N ALA A 228 5.09 -4.13 -2.39
CA ALA A 228 4.86 -2.69 -2.29
C ALA A 228 5.88 -1.99 -1.38
N PHE A 229 6.34 -2.65 -0.31
CA PHE A 229 7.49 -2.17 0.46
C PHE A 229 8.74 -2.10 -0.42
N THR A 230 9.00 -3.17 -1.20
CA THR A 230 10.07 -3.17 -2.21
C THR A 230 9.93 -2.00 -3.18
N ALA A 231 8.71 -1.70 -3.65
CA ALA A 231 8.42 -0.56 -4.52
C ALA A 231 8.72 0.79 -3.85
N ALA A 232 8.38 0.94 -2.57
CA ALA A 232 8.68 2.14 -1.80
C ALA A 232 10.20 2.35 -1.66
N VAL A 233 10.95 1.27 -1.39
CA VAL A 233 12.43 1.30 -1.30
C VAL A 233 13.04 1.61 -2.65
N PHE A 234 12.60 0.92 -3.70
CA PHE A 234 13.04 1.12 -5.09
C PHE A 234 12.83 2.57 -5.54
N GLY A 235 11.66 3.13 -5.26
CA GLY A 235 11.30 4.51 -5.57
C GLY A 235 12.04 5.55 -4.74
N GLY A 236 12.48 5.18 -3.54
CA GLY A 236 13.11 6.05 -2.53
C GLY A 236 12.15 6.38 -1.39
N ILE A 237 12.32 5.67 -0.26
CA ILE A 237 11.45 5.83 0.91
C ILE A 237 11.42 7.28 1.39
N GLY A 238 10.22 7.80 1.67
CA GLY A 238 9.99 9.19 2.08
C GLY A 238 9.62 10.13 0.91
N SER A 239 9.76 9.67 -0.34
CA SER A 239 9.34 10.41 -1.53
C SER A 239 8.00 9.88 -2.06
N ILE A 240 6.91 10.68 -1.93
CA ILE A 240 5.58 10.31 -2.44
C ILE A 240 5.62 10.00 -3.95
N PRO A 241 6.17 10.89 -4.82
CA PRO A 241 6.31 10.58 -6.24
C PRO A 241 7.21 9.36 -6.51
N GLY A 242 8.27 9.20 -5.70
CA GLY A 242 9.18 8.07 -5.82
C GLY A 242 8.47 6.73 -5.58
N ALA A 243 7.71 6.61 -4.50
CA ALA A 243 6.95 5.41 -4.19
C ALA A 243 5.94 5.04 -5.29
N MET A 244 5.26 6.05 -5.87
CA MET A 244 4.34 5.83 -6.99
C MET A 244 5.09 5.28 -8.21
N VAL A 245 6.15 5.95 -8.64
CA VAL A 245 6.93 5.51 -9.81
C VAL A 245 7.53 4.13 -9.58
N GLY A 246 8.05 3.87 -8.37
CA GLY A 246 8.56 2.55 -7.98
C GLY A 246 7.50 1.46 -8.09
N GLY A 247 6.29 1.72 -7.59
CA GLY A 247 5.16 0.80 -7.70
C GLY A 247 4.78 0.50 -9.15
N LEU A 248 4.64 1.54 -9.97
CA LEU A 248 4.30 1.39 -11.39
C LEU A 248 5.36 0.59 -12.15
N ILE A 249 6.64 0.90 -11.97
CA ILE A 249 7.73 0.18 -12.63
C ILE A 249 7.75 -1.28 -12.22
N LEU A 250 7.68 -1.59 -10.91
CA LEU A 250 7.72 -2.97 -10.44
C LEU A 250 6.50 -3.78 -10.89
N GLY A 251 5.30 -3.18 -10.94
CA GLY A 251 4.12 -3.86 -11.46
C GLY A 251 4.24 -4.18 -12.95
N VAL A 252 4.81 -3.26 -13.74
CA VAL A 252 5.09 -3.50 -15.17
C VAL A 252 6.13 -4.63 -15.31
N ILE A 253 7.25 -4.57 -14.59
CA ILE A 253 8.28 -5.61 -14.61
C ILE A 253 7.68 -6.98 -14.26
N GLU A 254 6.85 -7.06 -13.23
CA GLU A 254 6.23 -8.31 -12.80
C GLU A 254 5.32 -8.91 -13.87
N ILE A 255 4.44 -8.11 -14.48
CA ILE A 255 3.54 -8.62 -15.54
C ILE A 255 4.32 -9.03 -16.78
N PHE A 256 5.36 -8.28 -17.17
CA PHE A 256 6.22 -8.67 -18.28
C PHE A 256 7.02 -9.95 -17.97
N ALA A 257 7.54 -10.08 -16.75
CA ALA A 257 8.19 -11.31 -16.31
C ALA A 257 7.24 -12.51 -16.38
N ARG A 258 5.99 -12.38 -15.92
CA ARG A 258 4.96 -13.43 -16.01
C ARG A 258 4.59 -13.76 -17.45
N ALA A 259 4.50 -12.76 -18.34
CA ALA A 259 4.04 -12.95 -19.71
C ALA A 259 5.13 -13.54 -20.63
N TYR A 260 6.40 -13.18 -20.42
CA TYR A 260 7.49 -13.49 -21.37
C TYR A 260 8.57 -14.41 -20.82
N ILE A 261 8.68 -14.58 -19.50
CA ILE A 261 9.71 -15.42 -18.88
C ILE A 261 9.06 -16.59 -18.15
N SER A 262 8.54 -16.37 -16.95
CA SER A 262 7.86 -17.39 -16.14
C SER A 262 7.05 -16.74 -15.03
N THR A 263 5.86 -17.27 -14.77
CA THR A 263 5.02 -16.85 -13.65
C THR A 263 5.71 -17.12 -12.30
N GLU A 264 6.41 -18.24 -12.17
CA GLU A 264 7.11 -18.64 -10.94
C GLU A 264 8.33 -17.77 -10.64
N LEU A 265 9.05 -17.34 -11.68
CA LEU A 265 10.23 -16.48 -11.55
C LEU A 265 9.91 -15.00 -11.43
N SER A 266 8.65 -14.58 -11.64
CA SER A 266 8.27 -13.17 -11.64
C SER A 266 8.61 -12.48 -10.32
N ASP A 267 8.39 -13.15 -9.20
CA ASP A 267 8.69 -12.60 -7.87
C ASP A 267 10.20 -12.46 -7.66
N ALA A 268 10.98 -13.45 -8.07
CA ALA A 268 12.44 -13.39 -8.00
C ALA A 268 13.00 -12.23 -8.85
N ILE A 269 12.43 -11.98 -10.03
CA ILE A 269 12.82 -10.87 -10.90
C ILE A 269 12.53 -9.52 -10.24
N VAL A 270 11.36 -9.36 -9.62
CA VAL A 270 11.00 -8.13 -8.89
C VAL A 270 11.98 -7.85 -7.76
N PHE A 271 12.33 -8.85 -6.94
CA PHE A 271 13.30 -8.68 -5.87
C PHE A 271 14.74 -8.49 -6.38
N ALA A 272 15.12 -9.17 -7.46
CA ALA A 272 16.42 -8.95 -8.11
C ALA A 272 16.54 -7.52 -8.62
N CYS A 273 15.50 -6.94 -9.24
CA CYS A 273 15.49 -5.54 -9.65
C CYS A 273 15.70 -4.58 -8.46
N LEU A 274 15.10 -4.86 -7.30
CA LEU A 274 15.37 -4.09 -6.09
C LEU A 274 16.85 -4.13 -5.72
N ILE A 275 17.43 -5.34 -5.65
CA ILE A 275 18.84 -5.52 -5.27
C ILE A 275 19.75 -4.73 -6.22
N VAL A 276 19.54 -4.85 -7.53
CA VAL A 276 20.32 -4.12 -8.52
C VAL A 276 20.22 -2.60 -8.32
N VAL A 277 19.01 -2.08 -8.10
CA VAL A 277 18.83 -0.64 -7.88
C VAL A 277 19.52 -0.18 -6.60
N LEU A 278 19.42 -0.94 -5.51
CA LEU A 278 20.09 -0.57 -4.25
C LEU A 278 21.60 -0.64 -4.33
N LEU A 279 22.17 -1.57 -5.12
CA LEU A 279 23.60 -1.63 -5.36
C LEU A 279 24.10 -0.40 -6.15
N VAL A 280 23.32 0.08 -7.12
CA VAL A 280 23.68 1.24 -7.96
C VAL A 280 23.34 2.56 -7.26
N LYS A 281 22.18 2.62 -6.60
CA LYS A 281 21.68 3.83 -5.95
C LYS A 281 20.98 3.48 -4.62
N PRO A 282 21.74 3.40 -3.52
CA PRO A 282 21.23 2.93 -2.22
C PRO A 282 20.09 3.80 -1.63
N THR A 283 19.91 5.02 -2.12
CA THR A 283 18.80 5.89 -1.72
C THR A 283 17.51 5.64 -2.51
N GLY A 284 17.50 4.71 -3.47
CA GLY A 284 16.40 4.53 -4.42
C GLY A 284 16.39 5.60 -5.52
N LEU A 285 15.46 5.48 -6.49
CA LEU A 285 15.45 6.33 -7.70
C LEU A 285 15.29 7.83 -7.38
N PHE A 286 14.43 8.17 -6.41
CA PHE A 286 14.07 9.55 -6.04
C PHE A 286 14.43 9.90 -4.59
N GLY A 287 15.23 9.06 -3.92
CA GLY A 287 15.67 9.30 -2.54
C GLY A 287 16.64 10.47 -2.47
N LYS A 288 16.51 11.29 -1.42
CA LYS A 288 17.46 12.35 -1.11
C LYS A 288 18.64 11.78 -0.34
N LYS A 289 19.87 12.21 -0.66
CA LYS A 289 21.02 11.92 0.20
C LYS A 289 20.83 12.64 1.52
N ILE A 290 20.77 11.90 2.61
CA ILE A 290 20.83 12.46 3.97
C ILE A 290 22.28 12.87 4.17
N SER A 291 22.58 14.16 4.15
CA SER A 291 23.86 14.64 4.67
C SER A 291 23.75 14.61 6.19
N GLU A 292 24.54 13.77 6.83
CA GLU A 292 24.73 13.86 8.27
C GLU A 292 25.26 15.27 8.56
N LYS A 293 24.48 16.05 9.31
CA LYS A 293 24.98 17.28 9.89
C LYS A 293 25.90 16.85 11.03
N VAL A 294 27.20 16.99 10.80
CA VAL A 294 28.23 16.87 11.82
C VAL A 294 28.03 18.00 12.84
#